data_52538f5463ddb412e4dd1f53b145191e
#
_entry.id   52538f5463ddb412e4dd1f53b145191e
#
_cell.length_a   1.000
_cell.length_b   1.000
_cell.length_c   1.000
_cell.angle_alpha   90.00
_cell.angle_beta   90.00
_cell.angle_gamma   90.00
#
_symmetry.space_group_name_H-M   'P 1'
#
loop_
_entity.id
_entity.type
_entity.pdbx_description
1 polymer ?
#
loop_
_entity_poly.entity_id
_entity_poly.type
_entity_poly.pdbx_seq_one_letter_code
_entity_poly.pdbx_strand_id
1 'polypeptide(L)'
;LQGAFDLVFIDADKPNYTNYYKLVFDRVRPGGFIIADNVLWSGKVLRKDKDQDAHTKALHAFNWMVKADSRVSNVLLPIRDGLMVLRKEKA
;
A
#
# COMPACT_ATOMS: atom_id res chain seq x y z
N LEU A 1 19.40 0.71 -2.45
CA LEU A 1 19.09 1.69 -1.41
C LEU A 1 19.87 1.38 -0.15
N GLN A 2 20.41 2.40 0.47
CA GLN A 2 21.16 2.27 1.72
C GLN A 2 20.56 3.22 2.74
N GLY A 3 20.65 2.85 4.02
CA GLY A 3 20.14 3.63 5.11
C GLY A 3 18.67 3.37 5.39
N ALA A 4 18.13 4.11 6.34
CA ALA A 4 16.74 4.01 6.76
C ALA A 4 15.95 5.24 6.31
N PHE A 5 14.70 5.03 5.93
CA PHE A 5 13.82 6.10 5.50
C PHE A 5 12.78 6.39 6.58
N ASP A 6 12.46 7.67 6.74
CA ASP A 6 11.35 8.10 7.61
C ASP A 6 10.03 8.01 6.89
N LEU A 7 10.04 8.16 5.56
CA LEU A 7 8.84 8.20 4.74
C LEU A 7 9.16 7.63 3.36
N VAL A 8 8.30 6.75 2.86
CA VAL A 8 8.34 6.24 1.49
C VAL A 8 6.97 6.43 0.86
N PHE A 9 6.94 6.94 -0.36
CA PHE A 9 5.71 7.14 -1.11
C PHE A 9 5.70 6.17 -2.29
N ILE A 10 4.64 5.37 -2.39
CA ILE A 10 4.47 4.42 -3.50
C ILE A 10 3.44 4.99 -4.47
N ASP A 11 3.91 5.34 -5.66
CA ASP A 11 3.06 5.81 -6.75
C ASP A 11 3.68 5.27 -8.04
N ALA A 12 3.42 4.00 -8.30
CA ALA A 12 4.08 3.26 -9.37
C ALA A 12 3.06 2.39 -10.11
N ASP A 13 3.54 1.42 -10.87
CA ASP A 13 2.67 0.51 -11.59
C ASP A 13 1.95 -0.42 -10.60
N LYS A 14 0.63 -0.45 -10.69
CA LYS A 14 -0.25 -1.10 -9.71
C LYS A 14 0.05 -2.60 -9.53
N PRO A 15 0.37 -3.38 -10.56
CA PRO A 15 0.67 -4.81 -10.37
C PRO A 15 1.83 -5.08 -9.43
N ASN A 16 2.72 -4.10 -9.21
CA ASN A 16 3.90 -4.26 -8.39
C ASN A 16 3.82 -3.61 -7.01
N TYR A 17 2.65 -3.09 -6.60
CA TYR A 17 2.53 -2.44 -5.29
C TYR A 17 2.95 -3.36 -4.16
N THR A 18 2.53 -4.62 -4.19
CA THR A 18 2.93 -5.60 -3.17
C THR A 18 4.45 -5.79 -3.14
N ASN A 19 5.07 -5.85 -4.31
CA ASN A 19 6.52 -6.02 -4.41
C ASN A 19 7.26 -4.79 -3.86
N TYR A 20 6.81 -3.60 -4.21
CA TYR A 20 7.41 -2.37 -3.71
C TYR A 20 7.28 -2.27 -2.20
N TYR A 21 6.12 -2.61 -1.66
CA TYR A 21 5.91 -2.62 -0.22
C TYR A 21 6.91 -3.54 0.47
N LYS A 22 7.08 -4.76 -0.03
CA LYS A 22 8.03 -5.71 0.54
C LYS A 22 9.48 -5.22 0.46
N LEU A 23 9.83 -4.58 -0.65
CA LEU A 23 11.18 -4.05 -0.84
C LEU A 23 11.50 -2.91 0.12
N VAL A 24 10.56 -2.00 0.34
CA VAL A 24 10.82 -0.81 1.14
C VAL A 24 10.55 -1.00 2.62
N PHE A 25 9.76 -2.01 2.99
CA PHE A 25 9.38 -2.20 4.39
C PHE A 25 10.59 -2.25 5.32
N ASP A 26 11.61 -3.02 4.95
CA ASP A 26 12.80 -3.18 5.79
C ASP A 26 13.66 -1.92 5.84
N ARG A 27 13.46 -1.02 4.88
CA ARG A 27 14.23 0.23 4.79
C ARG A 27 13.56 1.38 5.53
N VAL A 28 12.29 1.24 5.92
CA VAL A 28 11.60 2.24 6.73
C VAL A 28 11.90 1.95 8.19
N ARG A 29 12.29 2.98 8.93
CA ARG A 29 12.55 2.79 10.37
C ARG A 29 11.24 2.55 11.12
N PRO A 30 11.26 1.85 12.27
CA PRO A 30 10.09 1.79 13.15
C PRO A 30 9.63 3.21 13.50
N GLY A 31 8.32 3.45 13.41
CA GLY A 31 7.75 4.79 13.56
C GLY A 31 7.71 5.59 12.27
N GLY A 32 8.34 5.11 11.20
CA GLY A 32 8.25 5.74 9.88
C GLY A 32 6.97 5.38 9.15
N PHE A 33 6.76 6.00 8.00
CA PHE A 33 5.52 5.87 7.24
C PHE A 33 5.76 5.37 5.82
N ILE A 34 4.80 4.60 5.32
CA ILE A 34 4.69 4.25 3.91
C ILE A 34 3.34 4.76 3.44
N ILE A 35 3.31 5.52 2.37
CA ILE A 35 2.07 6.05 1.80
C ILE A 35 1.91 5.48 0.40
N ALA A 36 0.79 4.82 0.15
CA ALA A 36 0.47 4.25 -1.16
C ALA A 36 -0.72 5.01 -1.76
N ASP A 37 -0.53 5.55 -2.95
CA ASP A 37 -1.57 6.31 -3.65
C ASP A 37 -2.41 5.40 -4.55
N ASN A 38 -3.58 5.91 -4.93
CA ASN A 38 -4.49 5.28 -5.90
C ASN A 38 -4.99 3.89 -5.48
N VAL A 39 -5.05 3.62 -4.18
CA VAL A 39 -5.42 2.27 -3.69
C VAL A 39 -6.88 1.92 -3.93
N LEU A 40 -7.76 2.92 -4.12
CA LEU A 40 -9.16 2.68 -4.48
C LEU A 40 -9.35 2.57 -6.00
N TRP A 41 -8.39 3.09 -6.78
CA TRP A 41 -8.38 3.01 -8.24
C TRP A 41 -9.71 3.45 -8.84
N SER A 42 -10.14 4.69 -8.52
CA SER A 42 -11.42 5.25 -8.94
C SER A 42 -12.61 4.40 -8.50
N GLY A 43 -12.51 3.75 -7.34
CA GLY A 43 -13.55 2.90 -6.80
C GLY A 43 -13.62 1.50 -7.36
N LYS A 44 -12.75 1.14 -8.32
CA LYS A 44 -12.78 -0.17 -8.97
C LYS A 44 -12.54 -1.32 -7.99
N VAL A 45 -11.75 -1.09 -6.94
CA VAL A 45 -11.48 -2.14 -5.94
C VAL A 45 -12.73 -2.54 -5.17
N LEU A 46 -13.81 -1.74 -5.22
CA LEU A 46 -15.08 -2.04 -4.58
C LEU A 46 -15.98 -2.94 -5.43
N ARG A 47 -15.60 -3.21 -6.68
CA ARG A 47 -16.36 -4.07 -7.57
C ARG A 47 -16.16 -5.53 -7.21
N LYS A 48 -17.08 -6.38 -7.66
CA LYS A 48 -16.93 -7.82 -7.52
C LYS A 48 -15.71 -8.28 -8.31
N ASP A 49 -15.06 -9.36 -7.84
CA ASP A 49 -13.82 -9.86 -8.46
C ASP A 49 -13.92 -10.07 -9.97
N LYS A 50 -15.06 -10.57 -10.43
CA LYS A 50 -15.26 -10.82 -11.87
C LYS A 50 -15.25 -9.54 -12.71
N ASP A 51 -15.48 -8.39 -12.09
CA ASP A 51 -15.53 -7.10 -12.76
C ASP A 51 -14.21 -6.34 -12.67
N GLN A 52 -13.20 -6.92 -12.03
CA GLN A 52 -11.92 -6.25 -11.81
C GLN A 52 -10.92 -6.64 -12.89
N ASP A 53 -10.18 -5.64 -13.42
CA ASP A 53 -9.04 -5.89 -14.30
C ASP A 53 -7.81 -6.30 -13.48
N ALA A 54 -6.71 -6.63 -14.16
CA ALA A 54 -5.49 -7.10 -13.51
C ALA A 54 -4.91 -6.07 -12.54
N HIS A 55 -4.95 -4.77 -12.90
CA HIS A 55 -4.45 -3.71 -12.04
C HIS A 55 -5.29 -3.57 -10.78
N THR A 56 -6.61 -3.64 -10.94
CA THR A 56 -7.55 -3.55 -9.82
C THR A 56 -7.38 -4.72 -8.85
N LYS A 57 -7.20 -5.93 -9.39
CA LYS A 57 -6.97 -7.11 -8.57
C LYS A 57 -5.67 -7.00 -7.79
N ALA A 58 -4.62 -6.45 -8.41
CA ALA A 58 -3.34 -6.25 -7.74
C ALA A 58 -3.46 -5.27 -6.57
N LEU A 59 -4.20 -4.17 -6.75
CA LEU A 59 -4.45 -3.21 -5.68
C LEU A 59 -5.29 -3.82 -4.57
N HIS A 60 -6.31 -4.61 -4.93
CA HIS A 60 -7.14 -5.28 -3.94
C HIS A 60 -6.30 -6.24 -3.09
N ALA A 61 -5.42 -7.01 -3.72
CA ALA A 61 -4.51 -7.91 -3.02
C ALA A 61 -3.55 -7.14 -2.10
N PHE A 62 -3.02 -6.02 -2.58
CA PHE A 62 -2.16 -5.16 -1.77
C PHE A 62 -2.90 -4.64 -0.54
N ASN A 63 -4.11 -4.14 -0.72
CA ASN A 63 -4.91 -3.60 0.38
C ASN A 63 -5.19 -4.66 1.45
N TRP A 64 -5.51 -5.88 1.05
CA TRP A 64 -5.72 -6.99 1.98
C TRP A 64 -4.44 -7.38 2.70
N MET A 65 -3.32 -7.41 1.97
CA MET A 65 -2.04 -7.79 2.55
C MET A 65 -1.63 -6.82 3.65
N VAL A 66 -1.72 -5.51 3.41
CA VAL A 66 -1.32 -4.53 4.42
C VAL A 66 -2.28 -4.52 5.60
N LYS A 67 -3.57 -4.76 5.37
CA LYS A 67 -4.54 -4.85 6.45
C LYS A 67 -4.24 -6.01 7.39
N ALA A 68 -3.71 -7.10 6.85
CA ALA A 68 -3.38 -8.30 7.62
C ALA A 68 -1.98 -8.23 8.25
N ASP A 69 -1.16 -7.24 7.89
CA ASP A 69 0.21 -7.14 8.40
C ASP A 69 0.20 -6.50 9.80
N SER A 70 0.50 -7.33 10.82
CA SER A 70 0.49 -6.88 12.20
C SER A 70 1.64 -5.95 12.56
N ARG A 71 2.62 -5.78 11.66
CA ARG A 71 3.78 -4.92 11.90
C ARG A 71 3.50 -3.46 11.58
N VAL A 72 2.35 -3.17 10.99
CA VAL A 72 1.97 -1.82 10.61
C VAL A 72 0.59 -1.47 11.14
N SER A 73 0.38 -0.19 11.41
CA SER A 73 -0.94 0.40 11.57
C SER A 73 -1.31 1.04 10.24
N ASN A 74 -2.56 0.94 9.83
CA ASN A 74 -2.97 1.49 8.54
C ASN A 74 -4.26 2.28 8.66
N VAL A 75 -4.34 3.33 7.84
CA VAL A 75 -5.53 4.17 7.69
C VAL A 75 -5.73 4.42 6.21
N LEU A 76 -6.93 4.19 5.73
CA LEU A 76 -7.31 4.54 4.37
C LEU A 76 -7.96 5.90 4.39
N LEU A 77 -7.37 6.85 3.64
CA LEU A 77 -7.95 8.18 3.46
C LEU A 77 -8.66 8.22 2.11
N PRO A 78 -9.98 8.44 2.09
CA PRO A 78 -10.74 8.45 0.84
C PRO A 78 -10.60 9.78 0.11
N ILE A 79 -9.37 10.19 -0.13
CA ILE A 79 -9.02 11.41 -0.86
C ILE A 79 -8.65 11.01 -2.27
N ARG A 80 -9.32 11.58 -3.28
CA ARG A 80 -9.09 11.25 -4.69
C ARG A 80 -9.28 9.74 -4.91
N ASP A 81 -8.27 9.04 -5.40
CA ASP A 81 -8.32 7.59 -5.64
C ASP A 81 -7.92 6.76 -4.41
N GLY A 82 -7.87 7.38 -3.24
CA GLY A 82 -7.54 6.71 -1.99
C GLY A 82 -6.06 6.74 -1.67
N LEU A 83 -5.74 7.12 -0.44
CA LEU A 83 -4.39 7.06 0.11
C LEU A 83 -4.37 6.06 1.24
N MET A 84 -3.48 5.09 1.17
CA MET A 84 -3.23 4.17 2.27
C MET A 84 -2.01 4.68 3.03
N VAL A 85 -2.20 5.03 4.30
CA VAL A 85 -1.12 5.50 5.17
C VAL A 85 -0.77 4.37 6.12
N LEU A 86 0.46 3.92 6.07
CA LEU A 86 0.97 2.82 6.89
C LEU A 86 2.05 3.35 7.82
N ARG A 87 1.92 3.09 9.11
CA ARG A 87 2.97 3.39 10.06
C ARG A 87 3.63 2.07 10.47
N LYS A 88 4.95 1.99 10.30
CA LYS A 88 5.70 0.80 10.71
C LYS A 88 5.84 0.81 12.23
N GLU A 89 5.20 -0.14 12.89
CA GLU A 89 5.22 -0.23 14.35
C GLU A 89 6.36 -1.13 14.83
N LYS A 90 6.69 -2.17 14.03
CA LYS A 90 7.70 -3.17 14.40
C LYS A 90 8.64 -3.42 13.24
N ALA A 91 9.85 -3.78 13.57
CA ALA A 91 10.83 -4.17 12.56
C ALA A 91 10.43 -5.46 11.84
#